data_ca48b3fc5b6fbefe5ae6f8ec1ad078e4
#
_entry.id   ca48b3fc5b6fbefe5ae6f8ec1ad078e4
#
_cell.length_a   1.000
_cell.length_b   1.000
_cell.length_c   1.000
_cell.angle_alpha   90.00
_cell.angle_beta   90.00
_cell.angle_gamma   90.00
#
_symmetry.space_group_name_H-M   'P 1'
#
loop_
_entity.id
_entity.type
_entity.pdbx_description
1 polymer ?
#
loop_
_entity_poly.entity_id
_entity_poly.type
_entity_poly.pdbx_seq_one_letter_code
_entity_poly.pdbx_strand_id
1 'polypeptide(L)'
;MNFLIVYFETIAVPMSWAMGGTIMFTMYTELSNIFNSAVCLLVGLWQLGCIFTGRELPLWLKRLKFISTSCLAMTFLTVVIILAPMYEDGNGWYIMLFTGSMLYHHFLNPVLAILSLVLFERLPRLPLRQVWWALVPTILYGLYDLHGNITGTIDGPYPFMRVYDQTIQETLMWFTIILVTNLLYAFLLWWLG
;
A
#
# COMPACT_ATOMS: atom_id res chain seq x y z
N MET A 1 0.11 -11.16 13.95
CA MET A 1 -0.40 -10.67 12.63
C MET A 1 0.76 -10.34 11.69
N ASN A 2 1.84 -9.71 12.14
CA ASN A 2 2.97 -9.34 11.28
C ASN A 2 3.54 -10.52 10.47
N PHE A 3 3.85 -11.65 11.10
CA PHE A 3 4.35 -12.85 10.38
C PHE A 3 3.33 -13.48 9.43
N LEU A 4 2.02 -13.29 9.67
CA LEU A 4 0.98 -13.78 8.74
C LEU A 4 0.99 -12.95 7.44
N ILE A 5 1.18 -11.63 7.53
CA ILE A 5 1.35 -10.76 6.37
C ILE A 5 2.59 -11.17 5.57
N VAL A 6 3.73 -11.41 6.26
CA VAL A 6 4.96 -11.90 5.61
C VAL A 6 4.70 -13.24 4.92
N TYR A 7 4.03 -14.17 5.56
CA TYR A 7 3.68 -15.46 4.97
C TYR A 7 2.83 -15.32 3.72
N PHE A 8 1.78 -14.48 3.76
CA PHE A 8 0.93 -14.24 2.58
C PHE A 8 1.71 -13.58 1.43
N GLU A 9 2.65 -12.71 1.74
CA GLU A 9 3.50 -12.10 0.73
C GLU A 9 4.43 -13.13 0.05
N THR A 10 4.92 -14.14 0.79
CA THR A 10 5.71 -15.22 0.18
C THR A 10 4.90 -16.07 -0.80
N ILE A 11 3.58 -16.07 -0.71
CA ILE A 11 2.67 -16.71 -1.67
C ILE A 11 2.35 -15.77 -2.83
N ALA A 12 2.05 -14.51 -2.51
CA ALA A 12 1.56 -13.53 -3.48
C ALA A 12 2.63 -13.11 -4.51
N VAL A 13 3.85 -12.86 -4.07
CA VAL A 13 4.96 -12.42 -4.95
C VAL A 13 5.25 -13.44 -6.07
N PRO A 14 5.41 -14.76 -5.81
CA PRO A 14 5.57 -15.74 -6.89
C PRO A 14 4.38 -15.79 -7.84
N MET A 15 3.15 -15.58 -7.35
CA MET A 15 1.94 -15.55 -8.19
C MET A 15 1.95 -14.31 -9.09
N SER A 16 2.26 -13.12 -8.57
CA SER A 16 2.39 -11.90 -9.37
C SER A 16 3.53 -12.00 -10.38
N TRP A 17 4.65 -12.61 -9.98
CA TRP A 17 5.77 -12.85 -10.90
C TRP A 17 5.38 -13.78 -12.04
N ALA A 18 4.65 -14.84 -11.78
CA ALA A 18 4.18 -15.77 -12.81
C ALA A 18 3.20 -15.13 -13.79
N MET A 19 2.46 -14.09 -13.35
CA MET A 19 1.50 -13.35 -14.20
C MET A 19 2.16 -12.25 -15.03
N GLY A 20 3.06 -11.47 -14.46
CA GLY A 20 3.58 -10.24 -15.05
C GLY A 20 5.11 -10.11 -15.11
N GLY A 21 5.86 -11.07 -14.55
CA GLY A 21 7.31 -10.98 -14.49
C GLY A 21 7.78 -9.67 -13.84
N THR A 22 8.73 -8.98 -14.48
CA THR A 22 9.29 -7.72 -13.98
C THR A 22 8.30 -6.56 -13.93
N ILE A 23 7.17 -6.63 -14.66
CA ILE A 23 6.13 -5.59 -14.67
C ILE A 23 5.54 -5.39 -13.26
N MET A 24 5.51 -6.44 -12.42
CA MET A 24 5.06 -6.30 -11.04
C MET A 24 5.78 -5.18 -10.27
N PHE A 25 7.04 -4.88 -10.60
CA PHE A 25 7.81 -3.81 -9.94
C PHE A 25 7.49 -2.40 -10.45
N THR A 26 6.60 -2.27 -11.42
CA THR A 26 6.04 -0.97 -11.83
C THR A 26 4.70 -0.69 -11.15
N MET A 27 4.12 -1.67 -10.44
CA MET A 27 2.83 -1.53 -9.79
C MET A 27 2.96 -1.04 -8.34
N TYR A 28 2.20 0.00 -7.97
CA TYR A 28 2.15 0.49 -6.57
C TYR A 28 1.70 -0.60 -5.60
N THR A 29 0.77 -1.43 -6.02
CA THR A 29 0.23 -2.53 -5.23
C THR A 29 1.33 -3.47 -4.74
N GLU A 30 2.14 -3.99 -5.65
CA GLU A 30 3.22 -4.92 -5.32
C GLU A 30 4.31 -4.24 -4.49
N LEU A 31 4.74 -3.05 -4.89
CA LEU A 31 5.76 -2.30 -4.16
C LEU A 31 5.33 -1.96 -2.74
N SER A 32 4.07 -1.55 -2.53
CA SER A 32 3.54 -1.24 -1.20
C SER A 32 3.38 -2.48 -0.32
N ASN A 33 3.00 -3.63 -0.90
CA ASN A 33 2.91 -4.91 -0.20
C ASN A 33 4.28 -5.44 0.20
N ILE A 34 5.26 -5.44 -0.70
CA ILE A 34 6.65 -5.81 -0.40
C ILE A 34 7.22 -4.92 0.70
N PHE A 35 7.02 -3.59 0.60
CA PHE A 35 7.46 -2.64 1.63
C PHE A 35 6.81 -2.93 2.98
N ASN A 36 5.49 -3.13 3.03
CA ASN A 36 4.79 -3.45 4.28
C ASN A 36 5.22 -4.79 4.84
N SER A 37 5.41 -5.82 4.02
CA SER A 37 5.89 -7.14 4.44
C SER A 37 7.28 -7.07 5.07
N ALA A 38 8.21 -6.32 4.45
CA ALA A 38 9.54 -6.10 5.02
C ALA A 38 9.46 -5.39 6.39
N VAL A 39 8.62 -4.36 6.52
CA VAL A 39 8.40 -3.67 7.80
C VAL A 39 7.75 -4.61 8.82
N CYS A 40 6.76 -5.41 8.42
CA CYS A 40 6.12 -6.40 9.29
C CYS A 40 7.12 -7.45 9.80
N LEU A 41 8.04 -7.90 8.94
CA LEU A 41 9.11 -8.82 9.35
C LEU A 41 9.98 -8.18 10.44
N LEU A 42 10.44 -6.94 10.23
CA LEU A 42 11.25 -6.22 11.21
C LEU A 42 10.49 -6.00 12.54
N VAL A 43 9.21 -5.58 12.45
CA VAL A 43 8.36 -5.40 13.64
C VAL A 43 8.17 -6.72 14.37
N GLY A 44 7.85 -7.81 13.66
CA GLY A 44 7.64 -9.12 14.25
C GLY A 44 8.88 -9.67 14.94
N LEU A 45 10.05 -9.56 14.30
CA LEU A 45 11.34 -9.98 14.89
C LEU A 45 11.68 -9.14 16.12
N TRP A 46 11.46 -7.84 16.07
CA TRP A 46 11.69 -6.96 17.22
C TRP A 46 10.76 -7.30 18.38
N GLN A 47 9.46 -7.52 18.10
CA GLN A 47 8.48 -7.92 19.11
C GLN A 47 8.83 -9.24 19.78
N LEU A 48 9.35 -10.23 19.03
CA LEU A 48 9.88 -11.47 19.62
C LEU A 48 11.04 -11.18 20.58
N GLY A 49 11.98 -10.30 20.21
CA GLY A 49 13.06 -9.86 21.06
C GLY A 49 12.57 -9.13 22.33
N CYS A 50 11.49 -8.36 22.21
CA CYS A 50 10.88 -7.65 23.33
C CYS A 50 10.33 -8.60 24.42
N ILE A 51 9.80 -9.75 24.05
CA ILE A 51 9.31 -10.78 24.98
C ILE A 51 10.43 -11.21 25.95
N PHE A 52 11.65 -11.33 25.45
CA PHE A 52 12.80 -11.77 26.25
C PHE A 52 13.54 -10.63 26.94
N THR A 53 13.46 -9.41 26.44
CA THR A 53 14.26 -8.27 26.91
C THR A 53 13.46 -7.23 27.66
N GLY A 54 12.12 -7.26 27.61
CA GLY A 54 11.25 -6.23 28.16
C GLY A 54 11.36 -4.86 27.47
N ARG A 55 12.06 -4.77 26.32
CA ARG A 55 12.25 -3.52 25.60
C ARG A 55 11.00 -3.18 24.78
N GLU A 56 10.71 -1.91 24.61
CA GLU A 56 9.65 -1.45 23.73
C GLU A 56 10.09 -1.38 22.24
N LEU A 57 9.09 -1.39 21.35
CA LEU A 57 9.32 -1.15 19.93
C LEU A 57 9.85 0.28 19.72
N PRO A 58 10.97 0.48 19.01
CA PRO A 58 11.56 1.81 18.82
C PRO A 58 10.68 2.70 17.95
N LEU A 59 10.72 4.00 18.19
CA LEU A 59 9.84 4.98 17.53
C LEU A 59 9.98 4.98 16.00
N TRP A 60 11.19 4.78 15.48
CA TRP A 60 11.40 4.74 14.03
C TRP A 60 10.67 3.55 13.38
N LEU A 61 10.62 2.40 14.04
CA LEU A 61 9.94 1.21 13.53
C LEU A 61 8.41 1.36 13.65
N LYS A 62 7.92 1.99 14.73
CA LYS A 62 6.51 2.38 14.85
C LYS A 62 6.09 3.32 13.70
N ARG A 63 6.94 4.30 13.35
CA ARG A 63 6.70 5.21 12.22
C ARG A 63 6.68 4.48 10.87
N LEU A 64 7.65 3.59 10.62
CA LEU A 64 7.67 2.79 9.39
C LEU A 64 6.43 1.91 9.27
N LYS A 65 6.00 1.29 10.37
CA LYS A 65 4.76 0.48 10.38
C LYS A 65 3.54 1.32 10.02
N PHE A 66 3.41 2.51 10.60
CA PHE A 66 2.33 3.43 10.25
C PHE A 66 2.36 3.82 8.78
N ILE A 67 3.53 4.22 8.25
CA ILE A 67 3.70 4.61 6.85
C ILE A 67 3.35 3.46 5.90
N SER A 68 3.91 2.28 6.13
CA SER A 68 3.69 1.12 5.26
C SER A 68 2.23 0.64 5.30
N THR A 69 1.58 0.67 6.47
CA THR A 69 0.14 0.37 6.59
C THR A 69 -0.72 1.40 5.86
N SER A 70 -0.33 2.69 5.89
CA SER A 70 -1.03 3.74 5.12
C SER A 70 -0.95 3.50 3.61
N CYS A 71 0.19 3.00 3.10
CA CYS A 71 0.32 2.60 1.70
C CYS A 71 -0.65 1.47 1.34
N LEU A 72 -0.77 0.43 2.19
CA LEU A 72 -1.72 -0.66 1.94
C LEU A 72 -3.19 -0.22 2.05
N ALA A 73 -3.51 0.67 2.99
CA ALA A 73 -4.85 1.24 3.07
C ALA A 73 -5.21 1.99 1.78
N MET A 74 -4.26 2.75 1.22
CA MET A 74 -4.41 3.41 -0.06
C MET A 74 -4.64 2.40 -1.19
N THR A 75 -3.84 1.33 -1.28
CA THR A 75 -4.00 0.25 -2.26
C THR A 75 -5.41 -0.34 -2.20
N PHE A 76 -5.84 -0.79 -1.02
CA PHE A 76 -7.17 -1.41 -0.81
C PHE A 76 -8.31 -0.49 -1.28
N LEU A 77 -8.27 0.76 -0.85
CA LEU A 77 -9.37 1.69 -1.11
C LEU A 77 -9.38 2.19 -2.57
N THR A 78 -8.20 2.35 -3.19
CA THR A 78 -8.11 2.63 -4.62
C THR A 78 -8.72 1.50 -5.44
N VAL A 79 -8.44 0.25 -5.07
CA VAL A 79 -9.05 -0.90 -5.74
C VAL A 79 -10.57 -0.92 -5.56
N VAL A 80 -11.05 -0.77 -4.34
CA VAL A 80 -12.50 -0.85 -4.05
C VAL A 80 -13.29 0.30 -4.65
N ILE A 81 -12.75 1.53 -4.61
CA ILE A 81 -13.50 2.74 -4.99
C ILE A 81 -13.27 3.13 -6.45
N ILE A 82 -12.10 2.84 -7.01
CA ILE A 82 -11.72 3.31 -8.34
C ILE A 82 -11.60 2.14 -9.31
N LEU A 83 -10.71 1.17 -9.05
CA LEU A 83 -10.36 0.17 -10.06
C LEU A 83 -11.44 -0.89 -10.27
N ALA A 84 -12.02 -1.44 -9.20
CA ALA A 84 -13.05 -2.46 -9.32
C ALA A 84 -14.33 -1.95 -10.04
N PRO A 85 -14.82 -0.71 -9.78
CA PRO A 85 -15.94 -0.14 -10.53
C PRO A 85 -15.67 0.10 -12.02
N MET A 86 -14.40 0.17 -12.47
CA MET A 86 -14.06 0.38 -13.88
C MET A 86 -14.28 -0.87 -14.75
N TYR A 87 -14.56 -2.03 -14.17
CA TYR A 87 -14.89 -3.24 -14.92
C TYR A 87 -16.35 -3.18 -15.39
N GLU A 88 -16.54 -3.18 -16.70
CA GLU A 88 -17.85 -3.02 -17.35
C GLU A 88 -18.83 -4.17 -17.04
N ASP A 89 -18.31 -5.40 -16.83
CA ASP A 89 -19.11 -6.60 -16.55
C ASP A 89 -19.59 -6.73 -15.09
N GLY A 90 -19.28 -5.77 -14.23
CA GLY A 90 -19.62 -5.76 -12.81
C GLY A 90 -18.86 -6.78 -11.96
N ASN A 91 -17.98 -7.59 -12.51
CA ASN A 91 -17.18 -8.58 -11.80
C ASN A 91 -15.90 -8.04 -11.18
N GLY A 92 -15.63 -6.73 -11.31
CA GLY A 92 -14.38 -6.11 -10.89
C GLY A 92 -14.03 -6.34 -9.42
N TRP A 93 -14.99 -6.25 -8.50
CA TRP A 93 -14.73 -6.55 -7.08
C TRP A 93 -14.31 -8.01 -6.85
N TYR A 94 -14.94 -8.96 -7.53
CA TYR A 94 -14.57 -10.36 -7.42
C TYR A 94 -13.15 -10.59 -7.97
N ILE A 95 -12.88 -10.09 -9.17
CA ILE A 95 -11.58 -10.26 -9.83
C ILE A 95 -10.47 -9.59 -9.01
N MET A 96 -10.68 -8.32 -8.61
CA MET A 96 -9.64 -7.52 -7.97
C MET A 96 -9.41 -7.84 -6.49
N LEU A 97 -10.36 -8.51 -5.80
CA LEU A 97 -10.24 -8.78 -4.37
C LEU A 97 -10.11 -10.27 -4.03
N PHE A 98 -10.54 -11.18 -4.93
CA PHE A 98 -10.67 -12.59 -4.56
C PHE A 98 -10.00 -13.58 -5.52
N THR A 99 -9.24 -13.10 -6.52
CA THR A 99 -8.56 -13.98 -7.48
C THR A 99 -7.04 -13.88 -7.39
N GLY A 100 -6.35 -15.00 -7.51
CA GLY A 100 -4.90 -15.06 -7.64
C GLY A 100 -4.14 -14.28 -6.56
N SER A 101 -3.10 -13.55 -6.97
CA SER A 101 -2.32 -12.67 -6.08
C SER A 101 -3.13 -11.47 -5.58
N MET A 102 -4.20 -11.07 -6.29
CA MET A 102 -5.07 -9.95 -5.92
C MET A 102 -5.73 -10.16 -4.56
N LEU A 103 -6.11 -11.41 -4.21
CA LEU A 103 -6.65 -11.77 -2.90
C LEU A 103 -5.72 -11.33 -1.76
N TYR A 104 -4.43 -11.54 -1.94
CA TYR A 104 -3.43 -11.20 -0.92
C TYR A 104 -3.10 -9.70 -0.94
N HIS A 105 -2.79 -9.16 -2.11
CA HIS A 105 -2.30 -7.80 -2.25
C HIS A 105 -3.38 -6.73 -2.07
N HIS A 106 -4.61 -7.00 -2.53
CA HIS A 106 -5.69 -6.01 -2.45
C HIS A 106 -6.63 -6.20 -1.27
N PHE A 107 -6.66 -7.38 -0.63
CA PHE A 107 -7.60 -7.65 0.43
C PHE A 107 -6.93 -8.12 1.73
N LEU A 108 -6.31 -9.30 1.74
CA LEU A 108 -5.84 -9.91 2.98
C LEU A 108 -4.73 -9.10 3.66
N ASN A 109 -3.67 -8.75 2.95
CA ASN A 109 -2.55 -8.00 3.53
C ASN A 109 -2.97 -6.60 3.99
N PRO A 110 -3.69 -5.77 3.19
CA PRO A 110 -4.20 -4.49 3.64
C PRO A 110 -5.09 -4.57 4.87
N VAL A 111 -6.07 -5.48 4.87
CA VAL A 111 -6.99 -5.65 6.01
C VAL A 111 -6.22 -6.07 7.27
N LEU A 112 -5.34 -7.05 7.16
CA LEU A 112 -4.52 -7.50 8.29
C LEU A 112 -3.57 -6.41 8.79
N ALA A 113 -2.98 -5.61 7.90
CA ALA A 113 -2.10 -4.51 8.29
C ALA A 113 -2.85 -3.42 9.07
N ILE A 114 -4.05 -3.05 8.61
CA ILE A 114 -4.93 -2.09 9.29
C ILE A 114 -5.36 -2.64 10.66
N LEU A 115 -5.87 -3.87 10.71
CA LEU A 115 -6.27 -4.50 11.97
C LEU A 115 -5.10 -4.65 12.95
N SER A 116 -3.91 -5.02 12.43
CA SER A 116 -2.69 -5.11 13.23
C SER A 116 -2.36 -3.77 13.89
N LEU A 117 -2.33 -2.70 13.09
CA LEU A 117 -2.00 -1.36 13.57
C LEU A 117 -3.01 -0.84 14.60
N VAL A 118 -4.32 -0.95 14.30
CA VAL A 118 -5.37 -0.32 15.08
C VAL A 118 -5.70 -1.11 16.36
N LEU A 119 -5.75 -2.44 16.27
CA LEU A 119 -6.25 -3.26 17.39
C LEU A 119 -5.14 -3.86 18.26
N PHE A 120 -4.00 -4.20 17.68
CA PHE A 120 -2.99 -5.00 18.38
C PHE A 120 -1.70 -4.25 18.69
N GLU A 121 -1.27 -3.32 17.86
CA GLU A 121 0.02 -2.68 18.06
C GLU A 121 -0.07 -1.47 19.01
N ARG A 122 -1.27 -0.89 19.22
CA ARG A 122 -1.54 0.22 20.16
C ARG A 122 -0.37 1.20 20.22
N LEU A 123 0.00 1.73 19.07
CA LEU A 123 1.13 2.65 18.99
C LEU A 123 0.84 3.85 19.89
N PRO A 124 1.79 4.30 20.74
CA PRO A 124 1.63 5.58 21.43
C PRO A 124 1.36 6.63 20.35
N ARG A 125 0.44 7.56 20.63
CA ARG A 125 0.00 8.57 19.66
C ARG A 125 1.20 9.21 18.98
N LEU A 126 1.40 8.83 17.72
CA LEU A 126 2.41 9.46 16.89
C LEU A 126 2.05 10.95 16.71
N PRO A 127 3.03 11.86 16.64
CA PRO A 127 2.72 13.27 16.41
C PRO A 127 1.99 13.42 15.05
N LEU A 128 1.04 14.36 14.96
CA LEU A 128 0.21 14.57 13.75
C LEU A 128 1.05 14.76 12.48
N ARG A 129 2.25 15.33 12.60
CA ARG A 129 3.19 15.44 11.45
C ARG A 129 3.51 14.09 10.79
N GLN A 130 3.28 12.96 11.49
CA GLN A 130 3.51 11.62 10.94
C GLN A 130 2.55 11.30 9.79
N VAL A 131 1.37 11.90 9.77
CA VAL A 131 0.39 11.78 8.68
C VAL A 131 0.99 12.27 7.35
N TRP A 132 1.77 13.35 7.37
CA TRP A 132 2.45 13.87 6.18
C TRP A 132 3.55 12.93 5.66
N TRP A 133 4.24 12.22 6.55
CA TRP A 133 5.25 11.23 6.14
C TRP A 133 4.64 10.03 5.41
N ALA A 134 3.35 9.73 5.63
CA ALA A 134 2.65 8.68 4.92
C ALA A 134 2.47 8.99 3.42
N LEU A 135 2.53 10.26 3.02
CA LEU A 135 2.46 10.66 1.60
C LEU A 135 3.76 10.38 0.84
N VAL A 136 4.90 10.32 1.54
CA VAL A 136 6.23 10.25 0.89
C VAL A 136 6.35 9.06 -0.07
N PRO A 137 6.01 7.82 0.30
CA PRO A 137 6.10 6.69 -0.63
C PRO A 137 5.20 6.88 -1.86
N THR A 138 3.97 7.40 -1.68
CA THR A 138 3.02 7.64 -2.78
C THR A 138 3.51 8.73 -3.72
N ILE A 139 4.10 9.81 -3.20
CA ILE A 139 4.70 10.88 -4.01
C ILE A 139 5.88 10.34 -4.81
N LEU A 140 6.78 9.60 -4.16
CA LEU A 140 7.96 9.01 -4.83
C LEU A 140 7.55 8.05 -5.94
N TYR A 141 6.54 7.19 -5.66
CA TYR A 141 6.00 6.31 -6.68
C TYR A 141 5.34 7.10 -7.82
N GLY A 142 4.50 8.09 -7.53
CA GLY A 142 3.85 8.90 -8.55
C GLY A 142 4.83 9.64 -9.45
N LEU A 143 5.94 10.15 -8.90
CA LEU A 143 7.03 10.76 -9.68
C LEU A 143 7.78 9.73 -10.53
N TYR A 144 8.04 8.55 -9.99
CA TYR A 144 8.67 7.45 -10.71
C TYR A 144 7.82 7.00 -11.92
N ASP A 145 6.52 6.76 -11.68
CA ASP A 145 5.60 6.32 -12.74
C ASP A 145 5.39 7.42 -13.79
N LEU A 146 5.18 8.67 -13.35
CA LEU A 146 5.05 9.82 -14.26
C LEU A 146 6.28 9.98 -15.15
N HIS A 147 7.48 9.89 -14.58
CA HIS A 147 8.73 9.95 -15.34
C HIS A 147 8.81 8.81 -16.35
N GLY A 148 8.52 7.57 -15.91
CA GLY A 148 8.52 6.39 -16.77
C GLY A 148 7.51 6.48 -17.92
N ASN A 149 6.32 7.00 -17.62
CA ASN A 149 5.27 7.19 -18.62
C ASN A 149 5.65 8.28 -19.65
N ILE A 150 6.19 9.43 -19.23
CA ILE A 150 6.66 10.49 -20.12
C ILE A 150 7.82 10.00 -21.02
N THR A 151 8.73 9.17 -20.48
CA THR A 151 9.87 8.65 -21.23
C THR A 151 9.54 7.39 -22.06
N GLY A 152 8.32 6.84 -21.93
CA GLY A 152 7.89 5.62 -22.60
C GLY A 152 8.54 4.35 -22.05
N THR A 153 9.12 4.39 -20.85
CA THR A 153 9.72 3.21 -20.18
C THR A 153 8.73 2.45 -19.32
N ILE A 154 7.62 3.09 -18.93
CA ILE A 154 6.49 2.51 -18.20
C ILE A 154 5.21 2.89 -18.94
N ASP A 155 4.37 1.92 -19.26
CA ASP A 155 3.08 2.13 -19.91
C ASP A 155 1.95 2.36 -18.89
N GLY A 156 2.13 3.35 -18.00
CA GLY A 156 1.20 3.74 -16.94
C GLY A 156 0.30 2.60 -16.44
N PRO A 157 0.64 1.93 -15.31
CA PRO A 157 0.00 0.68 -14.89
C PRO A 157 -1.48 0.87 -14.50
N TYR A 158 -1.88 2.11 -14.26
CA TYR A 158 -3.26 2.47 -13.93
C TYR A 158 -3.84 3.41 -14.99
N PRO A 159 -5.13 3.28 -15.37
CA PRO A 159 -5.75 4.14 -16.39
C PRO A 159 -5.59 5.64 -16.08
N PHE A 160 -5.72 6.01 -14.80
CA PHE A 160 -5.59 7.40 -14.35
C PHE A 160 -4.15 7.94 -14.29
N MET A 161 -3.14 7.12 -14.60
CA MET A 161 -1.73 7.52 -14.66
C MET A 161 -1.17 7.57 -16.09
N ARG A 162 -1.97 7.22 -17.10
CA ARG A 162 -1.58 7.25 -18.52
C ARG A 162 -1.66 8.68 -19.06
N VAL A 163 -0.56 9.41 -18.97
CA VAL A 163 -0.52 10.86 -19.28
C VAL A 163 -0.76 11.18 -20.76
N TYR A 164 -0.60 10.22 -21.67
CA TYR A 164 -0.88 10.39 -23.10
C TYR A 164 -2.32 10.09 -23.47
N ASP A 165 -3.07 9.41 -22.61
CA ASP A 165 -4.48 9.08 -22.81
C ASP A 165 -5.42 10.11 -22.17
N GLN A 166 -4.86 11.16 -21.56
CA GLN A 166 -5.62 12.18 -20.81
C GLN A 166 -4.99 13.57 -20.95
N THR A 167 -5.76 14.59 -20.61
CA THR A 167 -5.29 15.98 -20.58
C THR A 167 -4.41 16.25 -19.35
N ILE A 168 -3.60 17.32 -19.40
CA ILE A 168 -2.81 17.77 -18.24
C ILE A 168 -3.71 18.06 -17.04
N GLN A 169 -4.89 18.64 -17.26
CA GLN A 169 -5.86 18.93 -16.19
C GLN A 169 -6.36 17.64 -15.52
N GLU A 170 -6.67 16.61 -16.30
CA GLU A 170 -7.07 15.30 -15.76
C GLU A 170 -5.93 14.65 -15.01
N THR A 171 -4.71 14.70 -15.52
CA THR A 171 -3.51 14.20 -14.81
C THR A 171 -3.35 14.89 -13.45
N LEU A 172 -3.40 16.23 -13.41
CA LEU A 172 -3.28 17.00 -12.16
C LEU A 172 -4.45 16.70 -11.20
N MET A 173 -5.66 16.54 -11.73
CA MET A 173 -6.84 16.16 -10.94
C MET A 173 -6.63 14.79 -10.27
N TRP A 174 -6.19 13.77 -11.01
CA TRP A 174 -5.94 12.44 -10.47
C TRP A 174 -4.83 12.43 -9.42
N PHE A 175 -3.71 13.12 -9.66
CA PHE A 175 -2.66 13.28 -8.65
C PHE A 175 -3.20 13.92 -7.37
N THR A 176 -4.04 14.97 -7.50
CA THR A 176 -4.66 15.63 -6.35
C THR A 176 -5.59 14.68 -5.61
N ILE A 177 -6.46 13.94 -6.31
CA ILE A 177 -7.38 12.96 -5.71
C ILE A 177 -6.59 11.91 -4.94
N ILE A 178 -5.55 11.33 -5.54
CA ILE A 178 -4.73 10.28 -4.92
C ILE A 178 -4.04 10.80 -3.65
N LEU A 179 -3.43 11.99 -3.70
CA LEU A 179 -2.73 12.55 -2.54
C LEU A 179 -3.68 12.96 -1.41
N VAL A 180 -4.81 13.60 -1.73
CA VAL A 180 -5.82 13.98 -0.74
C VAL A 180 -6.42 12.73 -0.10
N THR A 181 -6.74 11.72 -0.89
CA THR A 181 -7.30 10.46 -0.40
C THR A 181 -6.31 9.74 0.52
N ASN A 182 -5.02 9.66 0.12
CA ASN A 182 -3.97 9.08 0.99
C ASN A 182 -3.83 9.85 2.31
N LEU A 183 -3.86 11.19 2.26
CA LEU A 183 -3.79 12.03 3.47
C LEU A 183 -4.98 11.75 4.41
N LEU A 184 -6.20 11.64 3.86
CA LEU A 184 -7.39 11.34 4.65
C LEU A 184 -7.30 9.95 5.31
N TYR A 185 -6.80 8.94 4.60
CA TYR A 185 -6.62 7.59 5.16
C TYR A 185 -5.52 7.56 6.22
N ALA A 186 -4.40 8.22 5.97
CA ALA A 186 -3.34 8.33 6.96
C ALA A 186 -3.84 9.06 8.23
N PHE A 187 -4.65 10.11 8.06
CA PHE A 187 -5.28 10.81 9.19
C PHE A 187 -6.25 9.89 9.95
N LEU A 188 -7.09 9.15 9.24
CA LEU A 188 -8.02 8.19 9.86
C LEU A 188 -7.27 7.09 10.63
N LEU A 189 -6.23 6.50 10.05
CA LEU A 189 -5.39 5.51 10.73
C LEU A 189 -4.69 6.10 11.96
N TRP A 190 -4.21 7.34 11.87
CA TRP A 190 -3.61 8.06 13.00
C TRP A 190 -4.61 8.33 14.13
N TRP A 191 -5.85 8.62 13.77
CA TRP A 191 -6.91 8.90 14.73
C TRP A 191 -7.42 7.62 15.42
N LEU A 192 -7.47 6.50 14.70
CA LEU A 192 -7.92 5.20 15.21
C LEU A 192 -6.84 4.45 16.03
N GLY A 193 -5.57 4.65 15.76
CA GLY A 193 -4.42 4.00 16.43
C GLY A 193 -3.87 4.85 17.55
#